data_9dd599af9122654cfe3434fc77d55ce0
#
_entry.id   9dd599af9122654cfe3434fc77d55ce0
#
_cell.length_a   1.000
_cell.length_b   1.000
_cell.length_c   1.000
_cell.angle_alpha   90.00
_cell.angle_beta   90.00
_cell.angle_gamma   90.00
#
_symmetry.space_group_name_H-M   'P 1'
#
loop_
_entity.id
_entity.type
_entity.pdbx_description
1 polymer ?
#
loop_
_entity_poly.entity_id
_entity_poly.type
_entity_poly.pdbx_seq_one_letter_code
_entity_poly.pdbx_strand_id
1 'polypeptide(L)' 'MLEVKDYSKQEMADAIYSGNIKPESRLHKLWREIKGCPELMADLRRLHYRSGDTDYTAQMVERIKYHLCID' A
#
# COMPACT_ATOMS: atom_id res chain seq x y z
N MET A 1 2.96 12.14 8.15
CA MET A 1 1.68 11.89 7.44
C MET A 1 1.95 11.46 5.99
N LEU A 2 1.29 10.42 5.56
CA LEU A 2 1.42 9.92 4.19
C LEU A 2 0.56 10.74 3.23
N GLU A 3 1.17 11.33 2.22
CA GLU A 3 0.44 12.11 1.23
C GLU A 3 -0.36 11.18 0.30
N VAL A 4 -1.53 11.66 -0.15
CA VAL A 4 -2.35 10.95 -1.13
C VAL A 4 -1.85 11.34 -2.52
N LYS A 5 -1.00 10.51 -3.10
CA LYS A 5 -0.44 10.69 -4.43
C LYS A 5 -0.05 9.32 -4.97
N ASP A 6 0.42 9.28 -6.21
CA ASP A 6 0.92 8.03 -6.78
C ASP A 6 2.26 7.66 -6.14
N TYR A 7 2.40 6.38 -5.83
CA TYR A 7 3.65 5.82 -5.28
C TYR A 7 3.98 4.55 -6.02
N SER A 8 5.27 4.24 -6.17
CA SER A 8 5.65 2.86 -6.45
C SER A 8 5.41 2.04 -5.18
N LYS A 9 5.27 0.74 -5.33
CA LYS A 9 5.05 -0.15 -4.16
C LYS A 9 6.16 0.00 -3.14
N GLN A 10 7.40 0.09 -3.60
CA GLN A 10 8.56 0.24 -2.71
C GLN A 10 8.55 1.60 -2.03
N GLU A 11 8.28 2.67 -2.77
CA GLU A 11 8.20 4.01 -2.19
C GLU A 11 7.13 4.09 -1.12
N MET A 12 5.96 3.49 -1.35
CA MET A 12 4.91 3.50 -0.36
C MET A 12 5.30 2.72 0.89
N ALA A 13 5.90 1.55 0.72
CA ALA A 13 6.37 0.76 1.84
C ALA A 13 7.42 1.52 2.64
N ASP A 14 8.34 2.20 1.97
CA ASP A 14 9.37 3.01 2.62
C ASP A 14 8.78 4.21 3.36
N ALA A 15 7.71 4.79 2.84
CA ALA A 15 7.04 5.93 3.48
C ALA A 15 6.27 5.51 4.73
N ILE A 16 5.72 4.29 4.75
CA ILE A 16 4.93 3.78 5.87
C ILE A 16 5.82 3.20 6.96
N TYR A 17 6.81 2.40 6.57
CA TYR A 17 7.69 1.70 7.50
C TYR A 17 9.06 2.33 7.51
N SER A 18 9.55 2.67 8.70
CA SER A 18 10.86 3.29 8.86
C SER A 18 11.69 2.46 9.85
N GLY A 19 12.95 2.83 10.02
CA GLY A 19 13.86 2.17 10.95
C GLY A 19 14.72 1.09 10.30
N ASN A 20 15.08 0.07 11.05
CA ASN A 20 16.06 -0.94 10.64
C ASN A 20 15.47 -2.10 9.83
N ILE A 21 14.34 -1.89 9.20
CA ILE A 21 13.68 -2.90 8.37
C ILE A 21 14.25 -2.82 6.95
N LYS A 22 14.67 -3.95 6.41
CA LYS A 22 15.17 -4.01 5.03
C LYS A 22 14.06 -3.63 4.04
N PRO A 23 14.41 -2.98 2.90
CA PRO A 23 13.39 -2.59 1.91
C PRO A 23 12.50 -3.73 1.45
N GLU A 24 13.06 -4.90 1.22
CA GLU A 24 12.30 -6.09 0.83
C GLU A 24 11.28 -6.47 1.89
N SER A 25 11.68 -6.41 3.15
CA SER A 25 10.80 -6.75 4.27
C SER A 25 9.68 -5.73 4.42
N ARG A 26 9.96 -4.46 4.15
CA ARG A 26 8.92 -3.40 4.16
C ARG A 26 7.87 -3.68 3.11
N LEU A 27 8.30 -4.04 1.92
CA LEU A 27 7.39 -4.35 0.82
C LEU A 27 6.53 -5.55 1.13
N HIS A 28 7.12 -6.62 1.67
CA HIS A 28 6.40 -7.82 2.08
C HIS A 28 5.41 -7.53 3.21
N LYS A 29 5.81 -6.70 4.16
CA LYS A 29 4.95 -6.34 5.29
C LYS A 29 3.71 -5.58 4.80
N LEU A 30 3.90 -4.62 3.90
CA LEU A 30 2.79 -3.87 3.33
C LEU A 30 1.83 -4.79 2.59
N TRP A 31 2.34 -5.67 1.75
CA TRP A 31 1.52 -6.61 0.98
C TRP A 31 0.75 -7.55 1.89
N ARG A 32 1.40 -8.02 2.95
CA ARG A 32 0.75 -8.90 3.93
C ARG A 32 -0.43 -8.21 4.61
N GLU A 33 -0.26 -6.96 5.00
CA GLU A 33 -1.34 -6.20 5.62
C GLU A 33 -2.49 -5.93 4.65
N ILE A 34 -2.18 -5.61 3.40
CA ILE A 34 -3.19 -5.41 2.36
C ILE A 34 -3.98 -6.70 2.14
N LYS A 35 -3.30 -7.83 1.98
CA LYS A 35 -3.96 -9.12 1.76
C LYS A 35 -4.79 -9.54 2.97
N GLY A 36 -4.40 -9.12 4.15
CA GLY A 36 -5.14 -9.43 5.37
C GLY A 36 -6.43 -8.65 5.53
N CYS A 37 -6.71 -7.70 4.66
CA CYS A 37 -7.93 -6.88 4.70
C CYS A 37 -8.77 -7.13 3.45
N PRO A 38 -9.78 -8.03 3.52
CA PRO A 38 -10.61 -8.35 2.35
C PRO A 38 -11.33 -7.14 1.76
N GLU A 39 -11.76 -6.21 2.61
CA GLU A 39 -12.43 -4.99 2.17
C GLU A 39 -11.50 -4.11 1.34
N LEU A 40 -10.25 -3.99 1.78
CA LEU A 40 -9.25 -3.24 1.03
C LEU A 40 -8.97 -3.89 -0.32
N MET A 41 -8.84 -5.21 -0.34
CA MET A 41 -8.63 -5.94 -1.59
C MET A 41 -9.79 -5.72 -2.57
N ALA A 42 -11.03 -5.70 -2.06
CA ALA A 42 -12.20 -5.43 -2.90
C ALA A 42 -12.14 -4.01 -3.48
N ASP A 43 -11.76 -3.03 -2.68
CA ASP A 43 -11.62 -1.64 -3.14
C ASP A 43 -10.53 -1.52 -4.21
N LEU A 44 -9.39 -2.17 -4.00
CA LEU A 44 -8.30 -2.14 -4.96
C LEU A 44 -8.71 -2.76 -6.30
N ARG A 45 -9.49 -3.84 -6.26
CA ARG A 45 -10.01 -4.46 -7.49
C ARG A 45 -10.95 -3.53 -8.23
N ARG A 46 -11.77 -2.78 -7.52
CA ARG A 46 -12.64 -1.78 -8.13
C ARG A 46 -11.84 -0.69 -8.83
N LEU A 47 -10.65 -0.40 -8.34
CA LEU A 47 -9.73 0.58 -8.92
C LEU A 47 -8.81 -0.05 -9.97
N HIS A 48 -9.13 -1.27 -10.40
CA HIS A 48 -8.41 -2.01 -11.44
C HIS A 48 -6.98 -2.39 -11.03
N TYR A 49 -6.74 -2.58 -9.75
CA TYR A 49 -5.46 -3.06 -9.27
C TYR A 49 -5.21 -4.50 -9.74
N ARG A 50 -3.98 -4.76 -10.18
CA ARG A 50 -3.51 -6.11 -10.55
C ARG A 50 -2.24 -6.42 -9.78
N SER A 51 -2.06 -7.69 -9.42
CA SER A 51 -0.89 -8.09 -8.63
C SER A 51 0.45 -7.84 -9.34
N GLY A 52 0.44 -7.75 -10.66
CA GLY A 52 1.64 -7.44 -11.43
C GLY A 52 1.96 -5.95 -11.54
N ASP A 53 1.09 -5.08 -11.04
CA ASP A 53 1.35 -3.65 -11.07
C ASP A 53 2.51 -3.29 -10.14
N THR A 54 3.31 -2.32 -10.55
CA THR A 54 4.46 -1.85 -9.76
C THR A 54 4.14 -0.63 -8.91
N ASP A 55 3.00 0.01 -9.17
CA ASP A 55 2.63 1.28 -8.55
C ASP A 55 1.24 1.23 -7.93
N TYR A 56 1.02 2.11 -6.96
CA TYR A 56 -0.31 2.41 -6.43
C TYR A 56 -0.70 3.81 -6.86
N THR A 57 -1.90 3.96 -7.44
CA THR A 57 -2.42 5.29 -7.80
C THR A 57 -2.85 6.04 -6.54
N ALA A 58 -3.05 7.35 -6.67
CA ALA A 58 -3.50 8.17 -5.54
C ALA A 58 -4.80 7.63 -4.93
N GLN A 59 -5.73 7.16 -5.75
CA GLN A 59 -6.98 6.58 -5.28
C GLN A 59 -6.74 5.30 -4.47
N MET A 60 -5.82 4.46 -4.91
CA MET A 60 -5.45 3.25 -4.18
C MET A 60 -4.78 3.60 -2.86
N VAL A 61 -3.89 4.60 -2.86
CA VAL A 61 -3.22 5.07 -1.64
C VAL A 61 -4.25 5.54 -0.62
N GLU A 62 -5.27 6.28 -1.06
CA GLU A 62 -6.34 6.74 -0.19
C GLU A 62 -7.05 5.57 0.48
N ARG A 63 -7.39 4.53 -0.28
CA ARG A 63 -8.05 3.35 0.27
C ARG A 63 -7.16 2.58 1.24
N ILE A 64 -5.88 2.45 0.89
CA ILE A 64 -4.92 1.78 1.77
C ILE A 64 -4.79 2.52 3.09
N LYS A 65 -4.66 3.85 3.04
CA LYS A 65 -4.60 4.67 4.26
C LYS A 65 -5.83 4.47 5.13
N TYR A 66 -6.99 4.47 4.51
CA TYR A 66 -8.26 4.34 5.23
C TYR A 66 -8.37 2.98 5.93
N HIS A 67 -8.17 1.91 5.19
CA HIS A 67 -8.37 0.56 5.73
C HIS A 67 -7.30 0.14 6.73
N LEU A 68 -6.05 0.56 6.52
CA LEU A 68 -4.94 0.22 7.41
C LEU A 68 -4.70 1.26 8.51
N CYS A 69 -5.53 2.29 8.58
CA CYS A 69 -5.41 3.36 9.57
C CYS A 69 -4.04 4.02 9.58
N ILE A 70 -3.53 4.31 8.39
CA ILE A 70 -2.23 4.97 8.22
C ILE A 70 -2.45 6.49 8.17
N ASP A 71 -1.67 7.21 8.93
CA ASP A 71 -1.74 8.69 8.93
C ASP A 71 -0.97 9.31 7.74
#